data_3fd876117d4c17c5b3a227da7e5bb82a
#
_entry.id   3fd876117d4c17c5b3a227da7e5bb82a
#
_cell.length_a   1.000
_cell.length_b   1.000
_cell.length_c   1.000
_cell.angle_alpha   90.00
_cell.angle_beta   90.00
_cell.angle_gamma   90.00
#
_symmetry.space_group_name_H-M   'P 1'
#
loop_
_entity.id
_entity.type
_entity.pdbx_description
1 polymer ?
#
loop_
_entity_poly.entity_id
_entity_poly.type
_entity_poly.pdbx_seq_one_letter_code
_entity_poly.pdbx_strand_id
1 'polypeptide(L)'
;MNFLFMIFLDGSLGHELLERSKKKFKGTWSAQFLLKESHLISEVYDEYIDAGSEVITTNTYSTIPSYLSKDGLEDEMVNLIRKAGEIAKNTALKYEGKIKVAGSIPPLDESYRPDLVHDLEQSLEVYEVLIKELDPYVDFYLCETISSIQETINVLESLKRFNSGKPVWLSWSLEDFNSNKLRSGEGIEAAFLEAEQYNPEAYLFNCTDPDSISKGLIELQKLTNKKIGAYPNVFSVPLGWTLDNEIKNQVRDLSKDAFVESVSYTHLTLPTIYSV
;
A
#
# COMPACT_ATOMS: atom_id res chain seq x y z
N MET A 1 19.58 -23.93 -11.54
CA MET A 1 18.75 -23.59 -10.35
C MET A 1 18.62 -22.07 -10.39
N ASN A 2 17.54 -21.52 -10.94
CA ASN A 2 17.33 -20.09 -10.97
C ASN A 2 16.97 -19.65 -9.55
N PHE A 3 17.86 -18.91 -8.90
CA PHE A 3 17.50 -18.20 -7.68
C PHE A 3 16.44 -17.18 -8.06
N LEU A 4 15.23 -17.40 -7.61
CA LEU A 4 14.14 -16.45 -7.67
C LEU A 4 14.58 -15.21 -6.88
N PHE A 5 14.75 -14.08 -7.56
CA PHE A 5 15.01 -12.82 -6.90
C PHE A 5 13.73 -12.40 -6.16
N MET A 6 13.78 -12.47 -4.86
CA MET A 6 12.75 -11.98 -3.97
C MET A 6 13.05 -10.52 -3.66
N ILE A 7 12.04 -9.66 -3.66
CA ILE A 7 12.15 -8.26 -3.27
C ILE A 7 11.43 -8.07 -1.94
N PHE A 8 12.13 -7.59 -0.93
CA PHE A 8 11.55 -7.30 0.37
C PHE A 8 11.11 -5.83 0.45
N LEU A 9 9.81 -5.64 0.71
CA LEU A 9 9.24 -4.35 1.05
C LEU A 9 9.48 -4.04 2.53
N ASP A 10 9.32 -2.76 2.89
CA ASP A 10 9.23 -2.34 4.28
C ASP A 10 7.95 -2.85 4.96
N GLY A 11 7.89 -2.71 6.27
CA GLY A 11 6.74 -3.09 7.08
C GLY A 11 5.72 -1.96 7.25
N SER A 12 4.83 -2.13 8.23
CA SER A 12 3.76 -1.17 8.53
C SER A 12 4.30 0.11 9.18
N LEU A 13 4.69 1.09 8.37
CA LEU A 13 5.21 2.37 8.85
C LEU A 13 4.24 3.06 9.84
N GLY A 14 2.95 3.12 9.51
CA GLY A 14 1.97 3.80 10.35
C GLY A 14 1.84 3.20 11.75
N HIS A 15 1.83 1.88 11.88
CA HIS A 15 1.77 1.19 13.18
C HIS A 15 3.05 1.42 13.99
N GLU A 16 4.22 1.28 13.37
CA GLU A 16 5.50 1.52 14.05
C GLU A 16 5.59 2.96 14.59
N LEU A 17 5.15 3.94 13.82
CA LEU A 17 5.13 5.33 14.27
C LEU A 17 4.19 5.53 15.47
N LEU A 18 3.01 4.91 15.46
CA LEU A 18 2.05 4.99 16.56
C LEU A 18 2.57 4.33 17.84
N GLU A 19 3.24 3.18 17.72
CA GLU A 19 3.85 2.47 18.86
C GLU A 19 5.00 3.27 19.50
N ARG A 20 5.80 3.96 18.70
CA ARG A 20 6.95 4.75 19.17
C ARG A 20 6.55 6.11 19.75
N SER A 21 5.49 6.67 19.23
CA SER A 21 5.02 7.97 19.70
C SER A 21 4.38 7.87 21.08
N LYS A 22 4.79 8.75 21.98
CA LYS A 22 4.14 8.93 23.30
C LYS A 22 2.81 9.69 23.19
N LYS A 23 2.48 10.19 22.01
CA LYS A 23 1.26 10.97 21.74
C LYS A 23 0.20 10.08 21.12
N LYS A 24 -1.04 10.21 21.57
CA LYS A 24 -2.18 9.57 20.90
C LYS A 24 -2.64 10.50 19.77
N PHE A 25 -2.42 10.08 18.54
CA PHE A 25 -2.95 10.75 17.37
C PHE A 25 -4.30 10.13 16.99
N LYS A 26 -5.22 10.98 16.56
CA LYS A 26 -6.50 10.62 15.94
C LYS A 26 -6.60 11.38 14.62
N GLY A 27 -7.51 11.00 13.75
CA GLY A 27 -7.77 11.71 12.50
C GLY A 27 -6.80 11.37 11.38
N THR A 28 -5.83 12.21 11.12
CA THR A 28 -4.87 12.10 10.00
C THR A 28 -3.84 10.97 10.11
N TRP A 29 -4.01 10.05 11.05
CA TRP A 29 -3.19 8.85 11.22
C TRP A 29 -1.68 9.14 11.06
N SER A 30 -0.97 8.48 10.11
CA SER A 30 0.48 8.61 9.97
C SER A 30 0.95 9.96 9.41
N ALA A 31 0.10 10.73 8.72
CA ALA A 31 0.48 12.03 8.17
C ALA A 31 0.84 13.07 9.26
N GLN A 32 0.31 12.95 10.48
CA GLN A 32 0.68 13.84 11.58
C GLN A 32 2.15 13.77 11.98
N PHE A 33 2.80 12.62 11.75
CA PHE A 33 4.23 12.46 12.01
C PHE A 33 5.09 13.33 11.09
N LEU A 34 4.62 13.59 9.87
CA LEU A 34 5.28 14.52 8.96
C LEU A 34 5.40 15.92 9.57
N LEU A 35 4.41 16.38 10.32
CA LEU A 35 4.42 17.71 10.95
C LEU A 35 5.22 17.75 12.25
N LYS A 36 5.07 16.75 13.10
CA LYS A 36 5.44 16.84 14.52
C LYS A 36 6.66 16.01 14.91
N GLU A 37 6.88 14.86 14.28
CA GLU A 37 7.90 13.88 14.67
C GLU A 37 8.51 13.21 13.44
N SER A 38 8.83 14.00 12.39
CA SER A 38 9.29 13.49 11.10
C SER A 38 10.62 12.71 11.16
N HIS A 39 11.43 12.90 12.20
CA HIS A 39 12.64 12.12 12.45
C HIS A 39 12.33 10.64 12.68
N LEU A 40 11.20 10.30 13.34
CA LEU A 40 10.80 8.91 13.57
C LEU A 40 10.57 8.16 12.24
N ILE A 41 10.10 8.84 11.19
CA ILE A 41 9.87 8.23 9.89
C ILE A 41 11.19 7.71 9.31
N SER A 42 12.24 8.52 9.32
CA SER A 42 13.56 8.09 8.83
C SER A 42 14.19 7.01 9.70
N GLU A 43 13.98 7.05 11.02
CA GLU A 43 14.46 6.01 11.93
C GLU A 43 13.81 4.66 11.62
N VAL A 44 12.49 4.63 11.40
CA VAL A 44 11.76 3.41 11.02
C VAL A 44 12.23 2.88 9.66
N TYR A 45 12.43 3.75 8.67
CA TYR A 45 12.99 3.32 7.40
C TYR A 45 14.39 2.71 7.54
N ASP A 46 15.29 3.36 8.29
CA ASP A 46 16.64 2.85 8.52
C ASP A 46 16.59 1.45 9.17
N GLU A 47 15.69 1.22 10.14
CA GLU A 47 15.53 -0.09 10.78
C GLU A 47 14.96 -1.17 9.82
N TYR A 48 13.99 -0.83 8.97
CA TYR A 48 13.48 -1.77 7.96
C TYR A 48 14.57 -2.14 6.94
N ILE A 49 15.36 -1.17 6.51
CA ILE A 49 16.47 -1.42 5.59
C ILE A 49 17.54 -2.30 6.27
N ASP A 50 17.87 -2.05 7.52
CA ASP A 50 18.80 -2.87 8.30
C ASP A 50 18.27 -4.30 8.52
N ALA A 51 16.96 -4.47 8.56
CA ALA A 51 16.28 -5.78 8.61
C ALA A 51 16.26 -6.50 7.24
N GLY A 52 16.65 -5.83 6.16
CA GLY A 52 16.76 -6.42 4.82
C GLY A 52 15.76 -5.91 3.78
N SER A 53 14.99 -4.86 4.06
CA SER A 53 14.10 -4.27 3.05
C SER A 53 14.91 -3.63 1.92
N GLU A 54 14.49 -3.88 0.69
CA GLU A 54 15.07 -3.32 -0.54
C GLU A 54 14.22 -2.16 -1.09
N VAL A 55 13.01 -2.01 -0.55
CA VAL A 55 12.04 -0.96 -0.89
C VAL A 55 11.51 -0.34 0.38
N ILE A 56 11.45 1.00 0.41
CA ILE A 56 10.72 1.77 1.42
C ILE A 56 9.57 2.52 0.77
N THR A 57 8.44 2.60 1.47
CA THR A 57 7.20 3.19 0.96
C THR A 57 6.97 4.56 1.57
N THR A 58 6.66 5.58 0.75
CA THR A 58 6.45 6.95 1.23
C THR A 58 5.28 7.04 2.21
N ASN A 59 5.39 7.89 3.24
CA ASN A 59 4.32 8.14 4.21
C ASN A 59 3.23 9.04 3.63
N THR A 60 2.70 8.69 2.46
CA THR A 60 1.68 9.46 1.75
C THR A 60 0.27 8.87 1.82
N TYR A 61 0.11 7.70 2.43
CA TYR A 61 -1.18 7.01 2.51
C TYR A 61 -2.32 7.88 3.06
N SER A 62 -2.05 8.67 4.08
CA SER A 62 -3.04 9.55 4.73
C SER A 62 -2.83 11.05 4.43
N THR A 63 -2.08 11.40 3.38
CA THR A 63 -1.91 12.80 2.94
C THR A 63 -2.95 13.24 1.91
N ILE A 64 -4.13 12.66 1.93
CA ILE A 64 -5.25 12.93 1.02
C ILE A 64 -6.37 13.69 1.74
N PRO A 65 -7.24 14.41 1.02
CA PRO A 65 -8.25 15.30 1.62
C PRO A 65 -9.14 14.62 2.65
N SER A 66 -9.59 13.39 2.41
CA SER A 66 -10.49 12.65 3.33
C SER A 66 -9.89 12.41 4.71
N TYR A 67 -8.57 12.16 4.78
CA TYR A 67 -7.87 12.03 6.07
C TYR A 67 -7.48 13.39 6.65
N LEU A 68 -6.98 14.31 5.84
CA LEU A 68 -6.50 15.62 6.30
C LEU A 68 -7.63 16.50 6.85
N SER A 69 -8.83 16.41 6.28
CA SER A 69 -10.02 17.14 6.76
C SER A 69 -10.40 16.83 8.20
N LYS A 70 -10.08 15.63 8.69
CA LYS A 70 -10.35 15.23 10.08
C LYS A 70 -9.62 16.09 11.12
N ASP A 71 -8.55 16.74 10.71
CA ASP A 71 -7.75 17.64 11.56
C ASP A 71 -7.64 19.08 10.99
N GLY A 72 -8.39 19.41 9.93
CA GLY A 72 -8.38 20.72 9.26
C GLY A 72 -7.04 21.02 8.58
N LEU A 73 -6.42 20.03 7.95
CA LEU A 73 -5.09 20.10 7.34
C LEU A 73 -5.13 19.95 5.81
N GLU A 74 -6.27 20.14 5.16
CA GLU A 74 -6.44 19.96 3.71
C GLU A 74 -5.49 20.85 2.91
N ASP A 75 -5.26 22.08 3.35
CA ASP A 75 -4.34 23.04 2.73
C ASP A 75 -2.86 22.60 2.82
N GLU A 76 -2.54 21.65 3.70
CA GLU A 76 -1.19 21.11 3.85
C GLU A 76 -0.89 19.91 2.93
N MET A 77 -1.85 19.43 2.17
CA MET A 77 -1.71 18.23 1.34
C MET A 77 -0.40 18.23 0.53
N VAL A 78 -0.17 19.27 -0.26
CA VAL A 78 1.00 19.40 -1.15
C VAL A 78 2.31 19.39 -0.33
N ASN A 79 2.34 20.16 0.77
CA ASN A 79 3.53 20.22 1.63
C ASN A 79 3.85 18.88 2.30
N LEU A 80 2.81 18.15 2.73
CA LEU A 80 2.97 16.86 3.38
C LEU A 80 3.43 15.78 2.39
N ILE A 81 2.89 15.76 1.17
CA ILE A 81 3.32 14.85 0.11
C ILE A 81 4.80 15.06 -0.22
N ARG A 82 5.21 16.30 -0.47
CA ARG A 82 6.61 16.63 -0.75
C ARG A 82 7.52 16.21 0.39
N LYS A 83 7.15 16.54 1.62
CA LYS A 83 7.94 16.19 2.81
C LYS A 83 8.07 14.68 2.99
N ALA A 84 7.00 13.91 2.78
CA ALA A 84 7.05 12.45 2.82
C ALA A 84 8.01 11.89 1.75
N GLY A 85 7.92 12.38 0.53
CA GLY A 85 8.81 12.01 -0.56
C GLY A 85 10.27 12.36 -0.28
N GLU A 86 10.55 13.58 0.22
CA GLU A 86 11.89 14.02 0.60
C GLU A 86 12.52 13.13 1.67
N ILE A 87 11.77 12.79 2.73
CA ILE A 87 12.26 11.92 3.81
C ILE A 87 12.62 10.55 3.26
N ALA A 88 11.74 9.91 2.49
CA ALA A 88 11.99 8.60 1.92
C ALA A 88 13.21 8.62 0.97
N LYS A 89 13.25 9.58 0.04
CA LYS A 89 14.37 9.73 -0.90
C LYS A 89 15.70 9.98 -0.20
N ASN A 90 15.73 10.89 0.78
CA ASN A 90 16.95 11.20 1.53
C ASN A 90 17.42 10.00 2.36
N THR A 91 16.49 9.19 2.90
CA THR A 91 16.86 7.96 3.59
C THR A 91 17.44 6.94 2.61
N ALA A 92 16.80 6.67 1.49
CA ALA A 92 17.30 5.73 0.48
C ALA A 92 18.69 6.11 -0.07
N LEU A 93 18.97 7.40 -0.23
CA LEU A 93 20.25 7.90 -0.72
C LEU A 93 21.43 7.54 0.21
N LYS A 94 21.22 7.32 1.51
CA LYS A 94 22.26 6.88 2.45
C LYS A 94 22.83 5.49 2.09
N TYR A 95 22.06 4.68 1.35
CA TYR A 95 22.35 3.27 1.04
C TYR A 95 22.86 3.05 -0.39
N GLU A 96 23.48 4.05 -1.00
CA GLU A 96 24.23 3.95 -2.27
C GLU A 96 23.40 3.38 -3.45
N GLY A 97 22.13 3.73 -3.53
CA GLY A 97 21.23 3.31 -4.62
C GLY A 97 20.74 1.85 -4.54
N LYS A 98 20.98 1.17 -3.42
CA LYS A 98 20.48 -0.19 -3.17
C LYS A 98 19.01 -0.23 -2.83
N ILE A 99 18.48 0.87 -2.29
CA ILE A 99 17.10 0.97 -1.81
C ILE A 99 16.26 1.74 -2.83
N LYS A 100 15.10 1.20 -3.13
CA LYS A 100 14.09 1.84 -3.98
C LYS A 100 13.03 2.53 -3.14
N VAL A 101 12.51 3.63 -3.65
CA VAL A 101 11.41 4.37 -3.03
C VAL A 101 10.12 4.10 -3.80
N ALA A 102 9.17 3.46 -3.14
CA ALA A 102 7.80 3.29 -3.64
C ALA A 102 6.94 4.49 -3.26
N GLY A 103 6.28 5.10 -4.22
CA GLY A 103 5.27 6.13 -3.98
C GLY A 103 3.94 5.50 -3.61
N SER A 104 3.52 5.58 -2.35
CA SER A 104 2.22 5.07 -1.90
C SER A 104 1.08 5.90 -2.48
N ILE A 105 0.20 5.25 -3.23
CA ILE A 105 -1.04 5.79 -3.79
C ILE A 105 -2.22 5.04 -3.16
N PRO A 106 -2.91 5.64 -2.18
CA PRO A 106 -3.97 5.00 -1.40
C PRO A 106 -5.35 5.10 -2.08
N PRO A 107 -6.37 4.40 -1.56
CA PRO A 107 -7.78 4.75 -1.74
C PRO A 107 -8.06 6.20 -1.32
N LEU A 108 -8.96 6.90 -2.01
CA LEU A 108 -9.15 8.34 -1.78
C LEU A 108 -10.08 8.69 -0.61
N ASP A 109 -10.89 7.76 -0.16
CA ASP A 109 -11.71 7.94 1.04
C ASP A 109 -11.21 7.04 2.18
N GLU A 110 -12.02 6.08 2.56
CA GLU A 110 -11.68 5.14 3.63
C GLU A 110 -11.16 3.83 3.03
N SER A 111 -10.14 3.28 3.65
CA SER A 111 -9.65 1.93 3.31
C SER A 111 -10.77 0.90 3.48
N TYR A 112 -10.79 -0.12 2.61
CA TYR A 112 -11.75 -1.24 2.67
C TYR A 112 -13.21 -0.87 2.43
N ARG A 113 -13.47 0.29 1.83
CA ARG A 113 -14.82 0.83 1.58
C ARG A 113 -15.10 1.01 0.09
N PRO A 114 -15.28 -0.12 -0.65
CA PRO A 114 -15.60 -0.05 -2.08
C PRO A 114 -16.91 0.69 -2.38
N ASP A 115 -17.77 0.84 -1.39
CA ASP A 115 -19.03 1.60 -1.45
C ASP A 115 -18.83 3.13 -1.42
N LEU A 116 -17.62 3.62 -1.09
CA LEU A 116 -17.27 5.04 -1.06
C LEU A 116 -16.37 5.46 -2.24
N VAL A 117 -16.11 4.56 -3.18
CA VAL A 117 -15.24 4.87 -4.33
C VAL A 117 -15.90 5.91 -5.22
N HIS A 118 -15.18 7.00 -5.45
CA HIS A 118 -15.60 8.08 -6.32
C HIS A 118 -15.67 7.67 -7.80
N ASP A 119 -16.35 8.47 -8.62
CA ASP A 119 -16.20 8.37 -10.06
C ASP A 119 -14.79 8.82 -10.53
N LEU A 120 -14.50 8.57 -11.80
CA LEU A 120 -13.16 8.85 -12.35
C LEU A 120 -12.81 10.34 -12.26
N GLU A 121 -13.72 11.24 -12.60
CA GLU A 121 -13.40 12.68 -12.66
C GLU A 121 -13.09 13.26 -11.27
N GLN A 122 -13.84 12.86 -10.26
CA GLN A 122 -13.56 13.24 -8.86
C GLN A 122 -12.22 12.66 -8.38
N SER A 123 -11.93 11.41 -8.75
CA SER A 123 -10.68 10.74 -8.38
C SER A 123 -9.45 11.41 -9.03
N LEU A 124 -9.58 11.86 -10.28
CA LEU A 124 -8.51 12.54 -11.01
C LEU A 124 -8.04 13.80 -10.29
N GLU A 125 -8.95 14.61 -9.76
CA GLU A 125 -8.61 15.87 -9.08
C GLU A 125 -7.61 15.65 -7.92
N VAL A 126 -7.76 14.56 -7.17
CA VAL A 126 -6.89 14.26 -6.05
C VAL A 126 -5.63 13.49 -6.47
N TYR A 127 -5.79 12.45 -7.31
CA TYR A 127 -4.65 11.65 -7.75
C TYR A 127 -3.66 12.45 -8.60
N GLU A 128 -4.10 13.39 -9.44
CA GLU A 128 -3.19 14.23 -10.23
C GLU A 128 -2.28 15.07 -9.34
N VAL A 129 -2.80 15.64 -8.25
CA VAL A 129 -1.98 16.38 -7.28
C VAL A 129 -1.01 15.44 -6.57
N LEU A 130 -1.51 14.31 -6.03
CA LEU A 130 -0.69 13.34 -5.30
C LEU A 130 0.47 12.83 -6.18
N ILE A 131 0.16 12.35 -7.38
CA ILE A 131 1.15 11.78 -8.30
C ILE A 131 2.19 12.84 -8.70
N LYS A 132 1.74 14.03 -9.10
CA LYS A 132 2.61 15.13 -9.53
C LYS A 132 3.60 15.53 -8.45
N GLU A 133 3.13 15.70 -7.23
CA GLU A 133 3.97 16.16 -6.12
C GLU A 133 4.91 15.07 -5.60
N LEU A 134 4.54 13.81 -5.79
CA LEU A 134 5.32 12.66 -5.36
C LEU A 134 6.38 12.22 -6.39
N ASP A 135 6.11 12.43 -7.69
CA ASP A 135 6.95 11.95 -8.80
C ASP A 135 8.46 12.24 -8.66
N PRO A 136 8.92 13.42 -8.22
CA PRO A 136 10.36 13.71 -8.12
C PRO A 136 11.13 12.83 -7.12
N TYR A 137 10.42 12.16 -6.23
CA TYR A 137 11.00 11.49 -5.08
C TYR A 137 11.02 9.96 -5.18
N VAL A 138 10.25 9.37 -6.09
CA VAL A 138 9.98 7.92 -6.12
C VAL A 138 10.61 7.24 -7.33
N ASP A 139 10.93 5.97 -7.18
CA ASP A 139 11.42 5.11 -8.27
C ASP A 139 10.27 4.47 -9.05
N PHE A 140 9.14 4.19 -8.38
CA PHE A 140 7.93 3.61 -8.93
C PHE A 140 6.73 3.96 -8.05
N TYR A 141 5.51 3.68 -8.54
CA TYR A 141 4.28 3.87 -7.78
C TYR A 141 3.75 2.55 -7.25
N LEU A 142 3.31 2.54 -6.00
CA LEU A 142 2.61 1.43 -5.36
C LEU A 142 1.17 1.87 -5.08
N CYS A 143 0.24 1.44 -5.95
CA CYS A 143 -1.18 1.60 -5.71
C CYS A 143 -1.60 0.53 -4.71
N GLU A 144 -1.92 0.90 -3.47
CA GLU A 144 -2.11 -0.08 -2.41
C GLU A 144 -3.50 -0.02 -1.77
N THR A 145 -3.95 -1.17 -1.27
CA THR A 145 -5.25 -1.34 -0.59
C THR A 145 -6.45 -1.07 -1.52
N ILE A 146 -6.26 -1.21 -2.82
CA ILE A 146 -7.30 -0.98 -3.84
C ILE A 146 -8.40 -2.02 -3.66
N SER A 147 -9.64 -1.56 -3.51
CA SER A 147 -10.76 -2.37 -3.02
C SER A 147 -11.71 -2.88 -4.11
N SER A 148 -11.67 -2.29 -5.31
CA SER A 148 -12.61 -2.57 -6.40
C SER A 148 -12.01 -2.39 -7.79
N ILE A 149 -12.72 -2.86 -8.81
CA ILE A 149 -12.37 -2.61 -10.22
C ILE A 149 -12.48 -1.12 -10.54
N GLN A 150 -13.51 -0.43 -10.06
CA GLN A 150 -13.64 1.01 -10.31
C GLN A 150 -12.46 1.80 -9.72
N GLU A 151 -12.02 1.49 -8.52
CA GLU A 151 -10.87 2.12 -7.88
C GLU A 151 -9.56 1.79 -8.61
N THR A 152 -9.43 0.55 -9.12
CA THR A 152 -8.34 0.15 -10.01
C THR A 152 -8.26 1.04 -11.26
N ILE A 153 -9.39 1.25 -11.94
CA ILE A 153 -9.46 2.10 -13.12
C ILE A 153 -9.09 3.54 -12.77
N ASN A 154 -9.64 4.07 -11.68
CA ASN A 154 -9.40 5.44 -11.26
C ASN A 154 -7.91 5.75 -11.05
N VAL A 155 -7.22 4.91 -10.29
CA VAL A 155 -5.80 5.13 -9.98
C VAL A 155 -4.91 4.90 -11.20
N LEU A 156 -5.17 3.86 -12.00
CA LEU A 156 -4.34 3.53 -13.16
C LEU A 156 -4.55 4.53 -14.31
N GLU A 157 -5.76 5.00 -14.53
CA GLU A 157 -6.03 6.06 -15.53
C GLU A 157 -5.35 7.38 -15.13
N SER A 158 -5.34 7.72 -13.83
CA SER A 158 -4.63 8.90 -13.31
C SER A 158 -3.12 8.82 -13.59
N LEU A 159 -2.49 7.69 -13.29
CA LEU A 159 -1.08 7.45 -13.58
C LEU A 159 -0.77 7.46 -15.08
N LYS A 160 -1.63 6.88 -15.90
CA LYS A 160 -1.50 6.90 -17.36
C LYS A 160 -1.58 8.32 -17.93
N ARG A 161 -2.52 9.14 -17.45
CA ARG A 161 -2.64 10.55 -17.87
C ARG A 161 -1.43 11.37 -17.47
N PHE A 162 -0.90 11.17 -16.26
CA PHE A 162 0.32 11.84 -15.81
C PHE A 162 1.55 11.43 -16.63
N ASN A 163 1.65 10.16 -17.04
CA ASN A 163 2.65 9.64 -17.97
C ASN A 163 4.11 9.89 -17.54
N SER A 164 4.45 9.63 -16.28
CA SER A 164 5.83 9.79 -15.79
C SER A 164 6.82 8.78 -16.39
N GLY A 165 6.34 7.68 -16.94
CA GLY A 165 7.15 6.57 -17.45
C GLY A 165 7.71 5.65 -16.34
N LYS A 166 7.39 5.90 -15.07
CA LYS A 166 7.82 5.03 -13.96
C LYS A 166 6.98 3.77 -13.86
N PRO A 167 7.54 2.66 -13.37
CA PRO A 167 6.79 1.44 -13.11
C PRO A 167 5.63 1.66 -12.16
N VAL A 168 4.57 0.86 -12.33
CA VAL A 168 3.41 0.83 -11.44
C VAL A 168 3.27 -0.58 -10.89
N TRP A 169 3.17 -0.71 -9.58
CA TRP A 169 2.79 -1.91 -8.88
C TRP A 169 1.39 -1.73 -8.32
N LEU A 170 0.52 -2.69 -8.56
CA LEU A 170 -0.88 -2.62 -8.14
C LEU A 170 -1.16 -3.65 -7.07
N SER A 171 -1.67 -3.22 -5.92
CA SER A 171 -1.98 -4.06 -4.79
C SER A 171 -3.46 -3.94 -4.39
N TRP A 172 -4.18 -5.05 -4.46
CA TRP A 172 -5.58 -5.14 -4.06
C TRP A 172 -5.74 -5.61 -2.62
N SER A 173 -6.79 -5.13 -1.95
CA SER A 173 -7.31 -5.75 -0.74
C SER A 173 -8.45 -6.72 -1.08
N LEU A 174 -8.43 -7.89 -0.44
CA LEU A 174 -9.42 -8.93 -0.65
C LEU A 174 -10.46 -8.91 0.49
N GLU A 175 -11.58 -9.61 0.28
CA GLU A 175 -12.44 -9.98 1.39
C GLU A 175 -11.68 -10.87 2.37
N ASP A 176 -11.88 -10.64 3.65
CA ASP A 176 -11.33 -11.49 4.71
C ASP A 176 -12.06 -12.85 4.77
N PHE A 177 -11.57 -13.73 5.64
CA PHE A 177 -12.16 -15.05 5.92
C PHE A 177 -12.07 -16.04 4.76
N ASN A 178 -10.85 -16.16 4.20
CA ASN A 178 -10.53 -17.20 3.23
C ASN A 178 -11.25 -17.03 1.87
N SER A 179 -11.47 -15.79 1.47
CA SER A 179 -12.02 -15.41 0.18
C SER A 179 -10.94 -15.34 -0.91
N ASN A 180 -11.37 -15.35 -2.18
CA ASN A 180 -10.55 -15.08 -3.35
C ASN A 180 -11.17 -13.97 -4.23
N LYS A 181 -11.85 -13.02 -3.59
CA LYS A 181 -12.48 -11.88 -4.24
C LYS A 181 -11.92 -10.58 -3.71
N LEU A 182 -11.96 -9.53 -4.51
CA LEU A 182 -11.68 -8.18 -4.05
C LEU A 182 -12.64 -7.80 -2.91
N ARG A 183 -12.26 -6.79 -2.13
CA ARG A 183 -13.10 -6.28 -1.04
C ARG A 183 -14.51 -5.90 -1.46
N SER A 184 -14.70 -5.52 -2.73
CA SER A 184 -15.99 -5.24 -3.38
C SER A 184 -16.85 -6.47 -3.68
N GLY A 185 -16.28 -7.68 -3.55
CA GLY A 185 -16.91 -8.93 -3.98
C GLY A 185 -16.67 -9.28 -5.46
N GLU A 186 -15.93 -8.46 -6.20
CA GLU A 186 -15.55 -8.71 -7.59
C GLU A 186 -14.45 -9.77 -7.69
N GLY A 187 -14.43 -10.53 -8.79
CA GLY A 187 -13.44 -11.60 -9.01
C GLY A 187 -12.06 -11.06 -9.37
N ILE A 188 -11.00 -11.75 -8.92
CA ILE A 188 -9.60 -11.39 -9.21
C ILE A 188 -9.32 -11.39 -10.71
N GLU A 189 -9.84 -12.38 -11.47
CA GLU A 189 -9.65 -12.45 -12.92
C GLU A 189 -10.23 -11.20 -13.62
N ALA A 190 -11.44 -10.77 -13.24
CA ALA A 190 -12.05 -9.57 -13.81
C ALA A 190 -11.23 -8.31 -13.50
N ALA A 191 -10.77 -8.15 -12.26
CA ALA A 191 -9.93 -7.04 -11.86
C ALA A 191 -8.58 -7.04 -12.58
N PHE A 192 -7.97 -8.21 -12.75
CA PHE A 192 -6.72 -8.39 -13.50
C PHE A 192 -6.89 -7.98 -14.97
N LEU A 193 -7.95 -8.42 -15.65
CA LEU A 193 -8.19 -8.09 -17.07
C LEU A 193 -8.38 -6.58 -17.28
N GLU A 194 -9.03 -5.89 -16.35
CA GLU A 194 -9.14 -4.43 -16.42
C GLU A 194 -7.80 -3.73 -16.13
N ALA A 195 -7.07 -4.18 -15.13
CA ALA A 195 -5.76 -3.61 -14.79
C ALA A 195 -4.71 -3.82 -15.89
N GLU A 196 -4.75 -4.97 -16.59
CA GLU A 196 -3.77 -5.32 -17.63
C GLU A 196 -3.79 -4.37 -18.83
N GLN A 197 -4.91 -3.64 -19.05
CA GLN A 197 -5.01 -2.59 -20.08
C GLN A 197 -4.04 -1.42 -19.82
N TYR A 198 -3.58 -1.26 -18.58
CA TYR A 198 -2.62 -0.25 -18.12
C TYR A 198 -1.21 -0.79 -17.95
N ASN A 199 -1.03 -2.11 -18.10
CA ASN A 199 0.25 -2.80 -18.04
C ASN A 199 1.08 -2.55 -16.75
N PRO A 200 0.55 -2.75 -15.53
CA PRO A 200 1.36 -2.72 -14.31
C PRO A 200 2.54 -3.68 -14.38
N GLU A 201 3.65 -3.34 -13.73
CA GLU A 201 4.84 -4.21 -13.68
C GLU A 201 4.67 -5.38 -12.71
N ALA A 202 3.90 -5.17 -11.64
CA ALA A 202 3.64 -6.16 -10.61
C ALA A 202 2.21 -6.09 -10.08
N TYR A 203 1.73 -7.23 -9.60
CA TYR A 203 0.43 -7.39 -8.95
C TYR A 203 0.60 -7.95 -7.55
N LEU A 204 -0.03 -7.32 -6.57
CA LEU A 204 0.09 -7.68 -5.18
C LEU A 204 -1.29 -7.79 -4.51
N PHE A 205 -1.29 -8.38 -3.32
CA PHE A 205 -2.39 -8.28 -2.38
C PHE A 205 -1.88 -7.76 -1.04
N ASN A 206 -2.63 -6.87 -0.42
CA ASN A 206 -2.23 -6.32 0.87
C ASN A 206 -3.41 -6.10 1.82
N CYS A 207 -3.06 -5.84 3.07
CA CYS A 207 -4.01 -5.41 4.10
C CYS A 207 -5.23 -6.35 4.23
N THR A 208 -5.01 -7.63 4.02
CA THR A 208 -6.01 -8.71 4.09
C THR A 208 -5.43 -9.86 4.89
N ASP A 209 -6.27 -10.76 5.38
CA ASP A 209 -5.81 -11.94 6.09
C ASP A 209 -4.95 -12.88 5.23
N PRO A 210 -3.97 -13.59 5.81
CA PRO A 210 -3.02 -14.42 5.07
C PRO A 210 -3.67 -15.56 4.27
N ASP A 211 -4.80 -16.10 4.72
CA ASP A 211 -5.47 -17.23 4.06
C ASP A 211 -6.13 -16.77 2.75
N SER A 212 -6.81 -15.61 2.78
CA SER A 212 -7.38 -14.98 1.60
C SER A 212 -6.30 -14.58 0.59
N ILE A 213 -5.20 -13.98 1.06
CA ILE A 213 -4.04 -13.63 0.22
C ILE A 213 -3.44 -14.87 -0.45
N SER A 214 -3.24 -15.95 0.30
CA SER A 214 -2.67 -17.18 -0.26
C SER A 214 -3.53 -17.74 -1.40
N LYS A 215 -4.85 -17.73 -1.25
CA LYS A 215 -5.77 -18.12 -2.34
C LYS A 215 -5.72 -17.18 -3.52
N GLY A 216 -5.71 -15.87 -3.26
CA GLY A 216 -5.61 -14.85 -4.29
C GLY A 216 -4.33 -15.01 -5.12
N LEU A 217 -3.19 -15.25 -4.48
CA LEU A 217 -1.91 -15.48 -5.17
C LEU A 217 -1.95 -16.73 -6.05
N ILE A 218 -2.55 -17.84 -5.58
CA ILE A 218 -2.72 -19.06 -6.39
C ILE A 218 -3.56 -18.79 -7.64
N GLU A 219 -4.57 -17.93 -7.54
CA GLU A 219 -5.40 -17.54 -8.70
C GLU A 219 -4.61 -16.61 -9.63
N LEU A 220 -3.98 -15.59 -9.10
CA LEU A 220 -3.20 -14.61 -9.86
C LEU A 220 -2.03 -15.25 -10.64
N GLN A 221 -1.38 -16.26 -10.06
CA GLN A 221 -0.33 -17.05 -10.74
C GLN A 221 -0.77 -17.70 -12.05
N LYS A 222 -2.06 -18.02 -12.19
CA LYS A 222 -2.60 -18.61 -13.43
C LYS A 222 -2.86 -17.57 -14.51
N LEU A 223 -2.96 -16.30 -14.12
CA LEU A 223 -3.33 -15.20 -14.99
C LEU A 223 -2.11 -14.46 -15.57
N THR A 224 -0.97 -14.48 -14.87
CA THR A 224 0.19 -13.69 -15.26
C THR A 224 1.53 -14.37 -14.95
N ASN A 225 2.56 -14.00 -15.75
CA ASN A 225 3.97 -14.30 -15.47
C ASN A 225 4.74 -13.07 -14.94
N LYS A 226 4.07 -11.95 -14.69
CA LYS A 226 4.66 -10.76 -14.08
C LYS A 226 4.98 -11.04 -12.61
N LYS A 227 5.70 -10.11 -11.97
CA LYS A 227 5.95 -10.18 -10.53
C LYS A 227 4.63 -10.18 -9.78
N ILE A 228 4.52 -11.03 -8.78
CA ILE A 228 3.39 -11.04 -7.84
C ILE A 228 3.93 -10.92 -6.42
N GLY A 229 3.12 -10.40 -5.50
CA GLY A 229 3.55 -10.19 -4.14
C GLY A 229 2.43 -10.05 -3.13
N ALA A 230 2.82 -9.92 -1.86
CA ALA A 230 1.84 -9.72 -0.79
C ALA A 230 2.45 -9.09 0.46
N TYR A 231 1.61 -8.35 1.22
CA TYR A 231 1.88 -7.88 2.57
C TYR A 231 0.59 -7.93 3.41
N PRO A 232 0.37 -9.07 4.11
CA PRO A 232 -0.86 -9.36 4.81
C PRO A 232 -1.00 -8.63 6.16
N ASN A 233 -2.24 -8.60 6.68
CA ASN A 233 -2.54 -8.21 8.05
C ASN A 233 -2.59 -9.41 8.99
N VAL A 234 -2.28 -9.16 10.27
CA VAL A 234 -2.55 -10.11 11.38
C VAL A 234 -3.97 -9.96 11.95
N PHE A 235 -4.78 -9.07 11.39
CA PHE A 235 -6.17 -8.83 11.81
C PHE A 235 -7.09 -8.86 10.60
N SER A 236 -8.36 -9.12 10.83
CA SER A 236 -9.43 -9.04 9.83
C SER A 236 -10.21 -7.75 10.02
N VAL A 237 -10.62 -7.16 8.92
CA VAL A 237 -11.36 -5.89 8.89
C VAL A 237 -12.85 -6.17 8.64
N PRO A 238 -13.73 -5.94 9.63
CA PRO A 238 -15.17 -6.13 9.45
C PRO A 238 -15.77 -5.21 8.38
N LEU A 239 -16.88 -5.63 7.80
CA LEU A 239 -17.62 -4.81 6.83
C LEU A 239 -18.06 -3.49 7.49
N GLY A 240 -17.89 -2.38 6.75
CA GLY A 240 -18.25 -1.05 7.23
C GLY A 240 -17.28 -0.45 8.26
N TRP A 241 -16.15 -1.11 8.52
CA TRP A 241 -15.12 -0.55 9.37
C TRP A 241 -14.54 0.73 8.75
N THR A 242 -14.30 1.73 9.59
CA THR A 242 -13.50 2.90 9.26
C THR A 242 -12.57 3.22 10.44
N LEU A 243 -11.55 4.00 10.20
CA LEU A 243 -10.57 4.35 11.23
C LEU A 243 -11.19 5.03 12.47
N ASP A 244 -12.29 5.74 12.28
CA ASP A 244 -12.91 6.60 13.30
C ASP A 244 -14.21 6.04 13.89
N ASN A 245 -14.70 4.89 13.39
CA ASN A 245 -15.92 4.30 13.95
C ASN A 245 -15.64 3.34 15.12
N GLU A 246 -16.71 2.90 15.80
CA GLU A 246 -16.61 2.02 16.98
C GLU A 246 -16.43 0.54 16.62
N ILE A 247 -16.43 0.19 15.34
CA ILE A 247 -16.26 -1.20 14.87
C ILE A 247 -14.80 -1.60 15.12
N LYS A 248 -14.58 -2.66 15.86
CA LYS A 248 -13.23 -3.14 16.19
C LYS A 248 -12.77 -4.17 15.20
N ASN A 249 -11.52 -4.07 14.78
CA ASN A 249 -10.84 -5.12 14.05
C ASN A 249 -10.77 -6.40 14.88
N GLN A 250 -10.91 -7.54 14.23
CA GLN A 250 -10.72 -8.84 14.87
C GLN A 250 -9.24 -9.22 14.74
N VAL A 251 -8.50 -9.09 15.84
CA VAL A 251 -7.11 -9.56 15.89
C VAL A 251 -7.12 -11.09 15.81
N ARG A 252 -6.36 -11.64 14.87
CA ARG A 252 -6.10 -13.08 14.82
C ARG A 252 -4.96 -13.41 15.78
N ASP A 253 -5.11 -14.49 16.52
CA ASP A 253 -4.03 -15.05 17.35
C ASP A 253 -3.05 -15.83 16.44
N LEU A 254 -2.34 -15.10 15.60
CA LEU A 254 -1.28 -15.63 14.74
C LEU A 254 0.05 -15.45 15.47
N SER A 255 0.68 -16.56 15.84
CA SER A 255 2.08 -16.50 16.29
C SER A 255 2.98 -16.00 15.17
N LYS A 256 4.15 -15.44 15.52
CA LYS A 256 5.15 -15.04 14.52
C LYS A 256 5.50 -16.19 13.57
N ASP A 257 5.65 -17.39 14.10
CA ASP A 257 5.99 -18.58 13.30
C ASP A 257 4.86 -18.96 12.33
N ALA A 258 3.60 -18.90 12.77
CA ALA A 258 2.44 -19.17 11.93
C ALA A 258 2.28 -18.10 10.83
N PHE A 259 2.60 -16.82 11.12
CA PHE A 259 2.62 -15.76 10.14
C PHE A 259 3.72 -15.99 9.09
N VAL A 260 4.95 -16.26 9.53
CA VAL A 260 6.07 -16.59 8.64
C VAL A 260 5.77 -17.84 7.80
N GLU A 261 5.15 -18.86 8.38
CA GLU A 261 4.74 -20.07 7.66
C GLU A 261 3.70 -19.75 6.59
N SER A 262 2.66 -18.97 6.90
CA SER A 262 1.64 -18.57 5.92
C SER A 262 2.21 -17.78 4.76
N VAL A 263 3.20 -16.95 5.00
CA VAL A 263 3.92 -16.18 3.99
C VAL A 263 4.90 -17.07 3.20
N SER A 264 5.51 -18.07 3.82
CA SER A 264 6.52 -18.95 3.17
C SER A 264 5.94 -19.96 2.17
N TYR A 265 4.67 -20.34 2.28
CA TYR A 265 4.00 -21.19 1.27
C TYR A 265 3.92 -20.52 -0.12
N THR A 266 3.98 -19.21 -0.17
CA THR A 266 3.97 -18.46 -1.43
C THR A 266 5.36 -18.38 -2.09
N HIS A 267 6.44 -18.78 -1.39
CA HIS A 267 7.84 -18.65 -1.82
C HIS A 267 8.30 -19.67 -2.88
N LEU A 268 7.58 -20.75 -3.10
CA LEU A 268 8.17 -21.92 -3.75
C LEU A 268 8.17 -21.90 -5.28
N THR A 269 7.55 -20.93 -5.96
CA THR A 269 7.36 -21.08 -7.42
C THR A 269 7.49 -19.84 -8.32
N LEU A 270 7.59 -18.59 -7.83
CA LEU A 270 7.65 -17.38 -8.69
C LEU A 270 8.50 -16.25 -8.10
N PRO A 271 8.95 -15.27 -8.93
CA PRO A 271 9.56 -14.04 -8.41
C PRO A 271 8.53 -13.29 -7.57
N THR A 272 8.75 -13.23 -6.27
CA THR A 272 7.74 -12.82 -5.30
C THR A 272 8.22 -11.60 -4.51
N ILE A 273 7.30 -10.70 -4.16
CA ILE A 273 7.53 -9.46 -3.42
C ILE A 273 6.88 -9.61 -2.04
N TYR A 274 7.61 -9.31 -0.96
CA TYR A 274 7.10 -9.39 0.42
C TYR A 274 7.42 -8.13 1.22
N SER A 275 6.55 -7.84 2.18
CA SER A 275 6.82 -6.94 3.31
C SER A 275 7.15 -7.78 4.55
N VAL A 276 8.09 -7.32 5.34
CA VAL A 276 8.52 -7.91 6.61
C VAL A 276 7.66 -7.36 7.76
#